data_3aaf503c6b9ee06aa09ac7440e980a63
#
_entry.id   3aaf503c6b9ee06aa09ac7440e980a63
#
_cell.length_a   1.000
_cell.length_b   1.000
_cell.length_c   1.000
_cell.angle_alpha   90.00
_cell.angle_beta   90.00
_cell.angle_gamma   90.00
#
_symmetry.space_group_name_H-M   'P 1'
#
loop_
_entity.id
_entity.type
_entity.pdbx_description
1 polymer ?
#
loop_
_entity_poly.entity_id
_entity_poly.type
_entity_poly.pdbx_seq_one_letter_code
_entity_poly.pdbx_strand_id
1 'polypeptide(L)'
;MFEVEKWLHSRIGLNFRSGLGRMQRAVDLLGNPEKTYPIIHVTGTNGKGSTIAFMRELFVAHGKKVGTFTSPHIVSIHDRICINGQPIAEEDFVRIANQVKEMEKILLETHDQLSFFELLTLIALLYFKEQGVDLVLLEVGIGGLLDTTNVVTGEIAVITSIGLDHQETLGDSLEEIAEQKAGIFKAGKKAVIAKLTPEAELVCQSEARELAVELYQAGRDFTLNAGDFSSKLANFSQLEIGLEGAYQQENAALALETFLLFMASRGERVEEEFVRRALKETHWAGRLERIRPQIYLDGAHNLPALTRLVEFIQGKIQQGYQVRILFGALKRKDYRGMLGYLSKQLPEVELKVTGFDYQGSLDEKDVAGYDLISSYGGFIREFEEKAKDQDLLFVTGSLYFISEVRASLVGSDEIS
;
A
#
# COMPACT_ATOMS: atom_id res chain seq x y z
N MET A 1 -20.13 -9.78 -14.40
CA MET A 1 -19.60 -9.49 -13.07
C MET A 1 -19.88 -10.60 -12.04
N PHE A 2 -21.12 -10.85 -11.61
CA PHE A 2 -21.47 -11.80 -10.54
C PHE A 2 -20.78 -13.17 -10.59
N GLU A 3 -20.72 -13.83 -11.73
CA GLU A 3 -20.05 -15.15 -11.88
C GLU A 3 -18.52 -15.07 -11.69
N VAL A 4 -17.89 -13.99 -12.13
CA VAL A 4 -16.45 -13.77 -11.96
C VAL A 4 -16.13 -13.47 -10.51
N GLU A 5 -16.90 -12.61 -9.86
CA GLU A 5 -16.74 -12.31 -8.41
C GLU A 5 -16.93 -13.56 -7.56
N LYS A 6 -17.96 -14.35 -7.81
CA LYS A 6 -18.21 -15.62 -7.12
C LYS A 6 -17.03 -16.58 -7.28
N TRP A 7 -16.47 -16.67 -8.50
CA TRP A 7 -15.28 -17.49 -8.76
C TRP A 7 -14.06 -16.98 -7.98
N LEU A 8 -13.77 -15.67 -8.03
CA LEU A 8 -12.68 -15.07 -7.28
C LEU A 8 -12.87 -15.25 -5.76
N HIS A 9 -14.07 -14.98 -5.24
CA HIS A 9 -14.37 -15.13 -3.81
C HIS A 9 -14.26 -16.57 -3.34
N SER A 10 -14.54 -17.57 -4.19
CA SER A 10 -14.32 -18.99 -3.85
C SER A 10 -12.86 -19.34 -3.55
N ARG A 11 -11.92 -18.44 -3.90
CA ARG A 11 -10.47 -18.59 -3.70
C ARG A 11 -9.95 -17.85 -2.47
N ILE A 12 -10.81 -17.08 -1.77
CA ILE A 12 -10.48 -16.46 -0.49
C ILE A 12 -10.33 -17.57 0.55
N GLY A 13 -9.22 -17.55 1.30
CA GLY A 13 -8.91 -18.60 2.29
C GLY A 13 -8.10 -19.78 1.75
N LEU A 14 -7.85 -19.85 0.44
CA LEU A 14 -6.73 -20.63 -0.06
C LEU A 14 -5.46 -19.90 0.37
N ASN A 15 -4.95 -20.30 1.52
CA ASN A 15 -3.84 -19.65 2.19
C ASN A 15 -2.59 -19.60 1.32
N PHE A 16 -1.72 -18.65 1.67
CA PHE A 16 -0.34 -18.57 1.20
C PHE A 16 0.27 -19.95 1.09
N ARG A 17 0.51 -20.39 -0.12
CA ARG A 17 1.18 -21.66 -0.40
C ARG A 17 2.60 -21.35 -0.83
N SER A 18 3.56 -21.96 -0.16
CA SER A 18 4.97 -21.77 -0.47
C SER A 18 5.29 -22.17 -1.92
N GLY A 19 6.05 -21.30 -2.60
CA GLY A 19 6.60 -21.57 -3.91
C GLY A 19 5.90 -20.86 -5.08
N LEU A 20 6.70 -20.40 -6.02
CA LEU A 20 6.26 -19.64 -7.21
C LEU A 20 5.94 -20.52 -8.42
N GLY A 21 6.10 -21.85 -8.33
CA GLY A 21 5.98 -22.77 -9.48
C GLY A 21 4.64 -22.66 -10.21
N ARG A 22 3.52 -22.54 -9.48
CA ARG A 22 2.19 -22.32 -10.09
C ARG A 22 2.13 -21.03 -10.88
N MET A 23 2.58 -19.95 -10.28
CA MET A 23 2.58 -18.63 -10.92
C MET A 23 3.51 -18.59 -12.12
N GLN A 24 4.70 -19.18 -12.00
CA GLN A 24 5.63 -19.27 -13.14
C GLN A 24 4.98 -20.03 -14.30
N ARG A 25 4.35 -21.17 -14.02
CA ARG A 25 3.64 -21.93 -15.06
C ARG A 25 2.46 -21.14 -15.63
N ALA A 26 1.72 -20.42 -14.81
CA ALA A 26 0.59 -19.61 -15.24
C ALA A 26 1.01 -18.47 -16.18
N VAL A 27 2.07 -17.71 -15.84
CA VAL A 27 2.58 -16.64 -16.73
C VAL A 27 3.13 -17.21 -18.03
N ASP A 28 3.77 -18.39 -18.02
CA ASP A 28 4.22 -19.08 -19.24
C ASP A 28 3.05 -19.42 -20.15
N LEU A 29 1.97 -19.98 -19.59
CA LEU A 29 0.74 -20.32 -20.34
C LEU A 29 0.06 -19.07 -20.93
N LEU A 30 0.19 -17.92 -20.27
CA LEU A 30 -0.35 -16.63 -20.73
C LEU A 30 0.61 -15.87 -21.67
N GLY A 31 1.75 -16.49 -22.04
CA GLY A 31 2.72 -15.90 -22.95
C GLY A 31 3.57 -14.80 -22.33
N ASN A 32 3.90 -14.95 -21.06
CA ASN A 32 4.79 -14.09 -20.27
C ASN A 32 4.44 -12.60 -20.40
N PRO A 33 3.25 -12.17 -19.99
CA PRO A 33 2.81 -10.79 -20.11
C PRO A 33 3.74 -9.82 -19.38
N GLU A 34 4.32 -10.23 -18.25
CA GLU A 34 5.22 -9.47 -17.39
C GLU A 34 6.55 -9.07 -18.08
N LYS A 35 6.89 -9.67 -19.20
CA LYS A 35 8.12 -9.37 -19.97
C LYS A 35 7.92 -8.28 -21.03
N THR A 36 6.70 -7.78 -21.20
CA THR A 36 6.37 -6.82 -22.27
C THR A 36 6.50 -5.36 -21.88
N TYR A 37 6.73 -5.08 -20.61
CA TYR A 37 6.88 -3.73 -20.06
C TYR A 37 7.88 -3.74 -18.88
N PRO A 38 8.54 -2.61 -18.58
CA PRO A 38 9.38 -2.49 -17.40
C PRO A 38 8.54 -2.46 -16.11
N ILE A 39 9.09 -3.02 -15.04
CA ILE A 39 8.42 -3.12 -13.73
C ILE A 39 9.28 -2.50 -12.64
N ILE A 40 8.68 -1.66 -11.81
CA ILE A 40 9.20 -1.24 -10.51
C ILE A 40 8.46 -2.04 -9.46
N HIS A 41 9.18 -2.87 -8.71
CA HIS A 41 8.61 -3.83 -7.76
C HIS A 41 8.76 -3.29 -6.33
N VAL A 42 7.66 -3.10 -5.62
CA VAL A 42 7.61 -2.37 -4.36
C VAL A 42 7.17 -3.27 -3.22
N THR A 43 8.03 -3.44 -2.21
CA THR A 43 7.70 -4.11 -0.94
C THR A 43 7.93 -3.21 0.26
N GLY A 44 7.48 -3.64 1.41
CA GLY A 44 7.67 -2.97 2.71
C GLY A 44 6.59 -3.38 3.70
N THR A 45 6.82 -3.12 4.96
CA THR A 45 5.79 -3.32 5.98
C THR A 45 4.71 -2.26 5.82
N ASN A 46 5.09 -0.99 5.81
CA ASN A 46 4.23 0.17 5.58
C ASN A 46 4.78 1.05 4.45
N GLY A 47 3.98 1.97 3.90
CA GLY A 47 4.41 2.97 2.92
C GLY A 47 4.31 2.54 1.45
N LYS A 48 4.13 1.25 1.13
CA LYS A 48 4.08 0.73 -0.26
C LYS A 48 3.14 1.53 -1.17
N GLY A 49 1.85 1.57 -0.83
CA GLY A 49 0.84 2.26 -1.63
C GLY A 49 1.08 3.77 -1.76
N SER A 50 1.54 4.45 -0.68
CA SER A 50 1.89 5.89 -0.75
C SER A 50 3.09 6.14 -1.68
N THR A 51 4.14 5.31 -1.61
CA THR A 51 5.30 5.40 -2.50
C THR A 51 4.89 5.15 -3.96
N ILE A 52 4.02 4.16 -4.22
CA ILE A 52 3.44 3.91 -5.55
C ILE A 52 2.63 5.11 -6.02
N ALA A 53 1.82 5.72 -5.15
CA ALA A 53 1.03 6.90 -5.52
C ALA A 53 1.92 8.07 -5.97
N PHE A 54 2.97 8.38 -5.20
CA PHE A 54 3.94 9.42 -5.59
C PHE A 54 4.64 9.08 -6.93
N MET A 55 5.12 7.84 -7.09
CA MET A 55 5.74 7.42 -8.35
C MET A 55 4.77 7.53 -9.53
N ARG A 56 3.52 7.09 -9.37
CA ARG A 56 2.50 7.20 -10.39
C ARG A 56 2.35 8.63 -10.87
N GLU A 57 2.15 9.58 -9.96
CA GLU A 57 1.98 11.00 -10.33
C GLU A 57 3.22 11.57 -10.99
N LEU A 58 4.43 11.23 -10.52
CA LEU A 58 5.68 11.64 -11.15
C LEU A 58 5.79 11.16 -12.60
N PHE A 59 5.51 9.88 -12.86
CA PHE A 59 5.56 9.32 -14.20
C PHE A 59 4.44 9.85 -15.11
N VAL A 60 3.21 9.96 -14.60
CA VAL A 60 2.06 10.50 -15.36
C VAL A 60 2.30 11.96 -15.73
N ALA A 61 2.82 12.79 -14.81
CA ALA A 61 3.18 14.17 -15.10
C ALA A 61 4.22 14.30 -16.21
N HIS A 62 5.09 13.29 -16.39
CA HIS A 62 6.07 13.20 -17.48
C HIS A 62 5.54 12.42 -18.70
N GLY A 63 4.23 12.28 -18.84
CA GLY A 63 3.56 11.74 -20.03
C GLY A 63 3.60 10.21 -20.16
N LYS A 64 3.93 9.46 -19.09
CA LYS A 64 3.92 8.00 -19.12
C LYS A 64 2.53 7.42 -18.88
N LYS A 65 2.23 6.33 -19.56
CA LYS A 65 1.08 5.48 -19.27
C LYS A 65 1.48 4.43 -18.21
N VAL A 66 1.01 4.61 -16.99
CA VAL A 66 1.47 3.86 -15.81
C VAL A 66 0.42 2.86 -15.37
N GLY A 67 0.76 1.56 -15.39
CA GLY A 67 0.01 0.53 -14.72
C GLY A 67 0.35 0.47 -13.23
N THR A 68 -0.64 0.35 -12.36
CA THR A 68 -0.42 0.12 -10.92
C THR A 68 -1.22 -1.08 -10.43
N PHE A 69 -0.54 -1.98 -9.71
CA PHE A 69 -1.18 -3.07 -8.98
C PHE A 69 -0.93 -2.88 -7.48
N THR A 70 -2.00 -2.72 -6.70
CA THR A 70 -1.91 -2.39 -5.27
C THR A 70 -2.84 -3.25 -4.43
N SER A 71 -2.56 -3.39 -3.12
CA SER A 71 -3.37 -4.19 -2.21
C SER A 71 -3.32 -3.68 -0.76
N PRO A 72 -4.43 -3.87 0.00
CA PRO A 72 -5.77 -4.25 -0.46
C PRO A 72 -6.49 -3.09 -1.19
N HIS A 73 -7.69 -3.33 -1.72
CA HIS A 73 -8.56 -2.25 -2.24
C HIS A 73 -9.23 -1.48 -1.10
N ILE A 74 -9.60 -0.24 -1.38
CA ILE A 74 -10.31 0.63 -0.43
C ILE A 74 -11.79 0.80 -0.83
N VAL A 75 -12.10 0.91 -2.11
CA VAL A 75 -13.48 1.09 -2.57
C VAL A 75 -13.98 -0.17 -3.26
N SER A 76 -13.26 -0.66 -4.26
CA SER A 76 -13.65 -1.77 -5.11
C SER A 76 -12.45 -2.64 -5.47
N ILE A 77 -12.70 -3.91 -5.79
CA ILE A 77 -11.66 -4.82 -6.28
C ILE A 77 -10.92 -4.26 -7.51
N HIS A 78 -11.59 -3.44 -8.31
CA HIS A 78 -11.04 -2.78 -9.49
C HIS A 78 -9.91 -1.79 -9.15
N ASP A 79 -9.95 -1.17 -7.95
CA ASP A 79 -8.92 -0.22 -7.49
C ASP A 79 -7.54 -0.84 -7.38
N ARG A 80 -7.47 -2.18 -7.33
CA ARG A 80 -6.20 -2.89 -7.29
C ARG A 80 -5.44 -2.81 -8.60
N ILE A 81 -6.14 -2.59 -9.71
CA ILE A 81 -5.60 -2.61 -11.08
C ILE A 81 -5.99 -1.29 -11.74
N CYS A 82 -5.04 -0.35 -11.81
CA CYS A 82 -5.32 0.96 -12.40
C CYS A 82 -4.34 1.30 -13.53
N ILE A 83 -4.78 2.18 -14.43
CA ILE A 83 -3.91 2.88 -15.37
C ILE A 83 -4.04 4.38 -15.13
N ASN A 84 -2.92 5.04 -14.86
CA ASN A 84 -2.87 6.47 -14.51
C ASN A 84 -3.85 6.82 -13.36
N GLY A 85 -3.99 5.91 -12.37
CA GLY A 85 -4.90 6.07 -11.25
C GLY A 85 -6.38 5.76 -11.53
N GLN A 86 -6.75 5.45 -12.77
CA GLN A 86 -8.12 5.04 -13.12
C GLN A 86 -8.27 3.53 -13.01
N PRO A 87 -9.23 3.04 -12.22
CA PRO A 87 -9.49 1.61 -12.08
C PRO A 87 -9.82 0.94 -13.41
N ILE A 88 -9.48 -0.35 -13.53
CA ILE A 88 -9.89 -1.18 -14.67
C ILE A 88 -11.41 -1.18 -14.81
N ALA A 89 -11.92 -1.00 -16.03
CA ALA A 89 -13.34 -1.07 -16.31
C ALA A 89 -13.89 -2.49 -16.07
N GLU A 90 -15.15 -2.59 -15.61
CA GLU A 90 -15.80 -3.87 -15.33
C GLU A 90 -15.76 -4.82 -16.51
N GLU A 91 -15.99 -4.32 -17.71
CA GLU A 91 -15.99 -5.12 -18.95
C GLU A 91 -14.62 -5.75 -19.22
N ASP A 92 -13.54 -4.98 -19.09
CA ASP A 92 -12.17 -5.47 -19.25
C ASP A 92 -11.80 -6.45 -18.15
N PHE A 93 -12.17 -6.14 -16.90
CA PHE A 93 -11.92 -7.04 -15.77
C PHE A 93 -12.57 -8.40 -15.98
N VAL A 94 -13.86 -8.44 -16.35
CA VAL A 94 -14.59 -9.68 -16.61
C VAL A 94 -14.01 -10.44 -17.80
N ARG A 95 -13.68 -9.74 -18.88
CA ARG A 95 -13.10 -10.35 -20.10
C ARG A 95 -11.76 -11.02 -19.78
N ILE A 96 -10.86 -10.32 -19.11
CA ILE A 96 -9.52 -10.83 -18.79
C ILE A 96 -9.61 -11.92 -17.72
N ALA A 97 -10.48 -11.77 -16.71
CA ALA A 97 -10.72 -12.81 -15.73
C ALA A 97 -11.18 -14.12 -16.36
N ASN A 98 -12.01 -14.07 -17.41
CA ASN A 98 -12.42 -15.26 -18.17
C ASN A 98 -11.24 -15.88 -18.93
N GLN A 99 -10.31 -15.08 -19.48
CA GLN A 99 -9.07 -15.61 -20.10
C GLN A 99 -8.22 -16.36 -19.07
N VAL A 100 -8.03 -15.77 -17.88
CA VAL A 100 -7.30 -16.42 -16.77
C VAL A 100 -8.01 -17.70 -16.32
N LYS A 101 -9.34 -17.71 -16.27
CA LYS A 101 -10.14 -18.88 -15.91
C LYS A 101 -9.98 -20.03 -16.94
N GLU A 102 -9.92 -19.73 -18.22
CA GLU A 102 -9.64 -20.75 -19.24
C GLU A 102 -8.20 -21.27 -19.15
N MET A 103 -7.22 -20.41 -18.91
CA MET A 103 -5.84 -20.82 -18.66
C MET A 103 -5.73 -21.71 -17.41
N GLU A 104 -6.46 -21.38 -16.32
CA GLU A 104 -6.44 -22.18 -15.09
C GLU A 104 -6.87 -23.63 -15.34
N LYS A 105 -7.80 -23.90 -16.26
CA LYS A 105 -8.19 -25.28 -16.63
C LYS A 105 -6.99 -26.10 -17.12
N ILE A 106 -6.11 -25.48 -17.91
CA ILE A 106 -4.89 -26.12 -18.40
C ILE A 106 -3.88 -26.29 -17.24
N LEU A 107 -3.75 -25.26 -16.40
CA LEU A 107 -2.85 -25.28 -15.23
C LEU A 107 -3.19 -26.45 -14.29
N LEU A 108 -4.48 -26.71 -14.07
CA LEU A 108 -4.99 -27.76 -13.17
C LEU A 108 -4.63 -29.19 -13.61
N GLU A 109 -4.14 -29.40 -14.83
CA GLU A 109 -3.60 -30.71 -15.26
C GLU A 109 -2.30 -31.08 -14.52
N THR A 110 -1.57 -30.08 -14.02
CA THR A 110 -0.23 -30.26 -13.42
C THR A 110 -0.03 -29.55 -12.09
N HIS A 111 -0.90 -28.62 -11.73
CA HIS A 111 -0.79 -27.78 -10.52
C HIS A 111 -2.13 -27.64 -9.82
N ASP A 112 -2.08 -27.18 -8.58
CA ASP A 112 -3.27 -26.84 -7.78
C ASP A 112 -3.94 -25.54 -8.27
N GLN A 113 -5.15 -25.30 -7.76
CA GLN A 113 -5.92 -24.08 -7.96
C GLN A 113 -5.14 -22.82 -7.52
N LEU A 114 -5.30 -21.77 -8.28
CA LEU A 114 -4.77 -20.44 -7.94
C LEU A 114 -5.57 -19.79 -6.79
N SER A 115 -4.88 -19.09 -5.92
CA SER A 115 -5.49 -18.30 -4.86
C SER A 115 -6.08 -17.00 -5.41
N PHE A 116 -6.89 -16.32 -4.60
CA PHE A 116 -7.49 -15.02 -4.93
C PHE A 116 -6.44 -13.98 -5.41
N PHE A 117 -5.32 -13.89 -4.69
CA PHE A 117 -4.27 -12.92 -5.02
C PHE A 117 -3.48 -13.32 -6.27
N GLU A 118 -3.23 -14.61 -6.48
CA GLU A 118 -2.61 -15.13 -7.71
C GLU A 118 -3.47 -14.80 -8.94
N LEU A 119 -4.78 -15.02 -8.86
CA LEU A 119 -5.71 -14.68 -9.95
C LEU A 119 -5.70 -13.18 -10.28
N LEU A 120 -5.77 -12.32 -9.26
CA LEU A 120 -5.72 -10.87 -9.46
C LEU A 120 -4.40 -10.40 -10.05
N THR A 121 -3.27 -10.99 -9.63
CA THR A 121 -1.97 -10.70 -10.20
C THR A 121 -1.93 -11.02 -11.70
N LEU A 122 -2.43 -12.18 -12.11
CA LEU A 122 -2.47 -12.57 -13.53
C LEU A 122 -3.39 -11.67 -14.34
N ILE A 123 -4.55 -11.31 -13.81
CA ILE A 123 -5.47 -10.36 -14.46
C ILE A 123 -4.77 -9.01 -14.68
N ALA A 124 -4.05 -8.51 -13.66
CA ALA A 124 -3.32 -7.25 -13.76
C ALA A 124 -2.22 -7.31 -14.82
N LEU A 125 -1.39 -8.36 -14.81
CA LEU A 125 -0.29 -8.52 -15.78
C LEU A 125 -0.81 -8.57 -17.22
N LEU A 126 -1.91 -9.29 -17.49
CA LEU A 126 -2.54 -9.33 -18.81
C LEU A 126 -3.12 -7.98 -19.21
N TYR A 127 -3.83 -7.32 -18.30
CA TYR A 127 -4.42 -6.01 -18.58
C TYR A 127 -3.37 -4.99 -18.99
N PHE A 128 -2.28 -4.91 -18.23
CA PHE A 128 -1.20 -3.97 -18.54
C PHE A 128 -0.54 -4.24 -19.90
N LYS A 129 -0.36 -5.51 -20.26
CA LYS A 129 0.11 -5.90 -21.61
C LYS A 129 -0.84 -5.44 -22.70
N GLU A 130 -2.13 -5.73 -22.57
CA GLU A 130 -3.14 -5.35 -23.56
C GLU A 130 -3.25 -3.83 -23.73
N GLN A 131 -3.10 -3.11 -22.61
CA GLN A 131 -3.18 -1.65 -22.61
C GLN A 131 -1.89 -0.95 -23.08
N GLY A 132 -0.79 -1.69 -23.27
CA GLY A 132 0.46 -1.13 -23.78
C GLY A 132 1.01 -0.03 -22.83
N VAL A 133 1.11 -0.34 -21.55
CA VAL A 133 1.65 0.62 -20.56
C VAL A 133 3.15 0.84 -20.77
N ASP A 134 3.64 2.05 -20.44
CA ASP A 134 5.08 2.36 -20.50
C ASP A 134 5.86 1.75 -19.34
N LEU A 135 5.20 1.55 -18.19
CA LEU A 135 5.76 0.86 -17.02
C LEU A 135 4.65 0.39 -16.08
N VAL A 136 5.01 -0.54 -15.19
CA VAL A 136 4.15 -1.03 -14.12
C VAL A 136 4.81 -0.77 -12.76
N LEU A 137 4.04 -0.22 -11.82
CA LEU A 137 4.35 -0.14 -10.40
C LEU A 137 3.62 -1.30 -9.71
N LEU A 138 4.35 -2.32 -9.28
CA LEU A 138 3.82 -3.57 -8.78
C LEU A 138 4.02 -3.68 -7.27
N GLU A 139 2.94 -3.67 -6.49
CA GLU A 139 2.99 -3.86 -5.04
C GLU A 139 3.05 -5.34 -4.67
N VAL A 140 3.99 -5.70 -3.82
CA VAL A 140 4.06 -7.01 -3.16
C VAL A 140 2.90 -7.16 -2.16
N GLY A 141 2.23 -8.29 -2.16
CA GLY A 141 1.17 -8.57 -1.20
C GLY A 141 1.71 -8.76 0.22
N ILE A 142 2.57 -9.75 0.42
CA ILE A 142 3.19 -10.07 1.72
C ILE A 142 4.63 -10.52 1.50
N GLY A 143 5.56 -9.95 2.29
CA GLY A 143 6.98 -10.33 2.23
C GLY A 143 7.67 -9.86 0.96
N GLY A 144 8.02 -10.76 0.08
CA GLY A 144 8.69 -10.51 -1.19
C GLY A 144 9.16 -11.79 -1.86
N LEU A 145 10.09 -12.52 -1.24
CA LEU A 145 10.75 -13.71 -1.81
C LEU A 145 9.76 -14.74 -2.38
N LEU A 146 8.72 -15.07 -1.63
CA LEU A 146 7.71 -16.06 -1.98
C LEU A 146 6.37 -15.43 -2.37
N ASP A 147 6.33 -14.11 -2.50
CA ASP A 147 5.10 -13.43 -2.92
C ASP A 147 4.75 -13.75 -4.37
N THR A 148 3.48 -13.89 -4.62
CA THR A 148 2.90 -14.13 -5.95
C THR A 148 3.46 -13.21 -7.04
N THR A 149 3.68 -11.94 -6.70
CA THR A 149 4.21 -10.95 -7.64
C THR A 149 5.69 -11.17 -8.00
N ASN A 150 6.42 -12.01 -7.24
CA ASN A 150 7.87 -12.21 -7.47
C ASN A 150 8.22 -13.11 -8.67
N VAL A 151 7.23 -13.49 -9.46
CA VAL A 151 7.45 -14.10 -10.79
C VAL A 151 8.01 -13.12 -11.81
N VAL A 152 7.97 -11.83 -11.51
CA VAL A 152 8.49 -10.77 -12.39
C VAL A 152 9.98 -10.53 -12.19
N THR A 153 10.63 -9.95 -13.21
CA THR A 153 11.97 -9.38 -13.10
C THR A 153 11.86 -7.87 -13.08
N GLY A 154 11.77 -7.29 -11.87
CA GLY A 154 11.74 -5.85 -11.69
C GLY A 154 13.05 -5.18 -12.13
N GLU A 155 12.97 -4.03 -12.81
CA GLU A 155 14.15 -3.22 -13.14
C GLU A 155 14.68 -2.47 -11.93
N ILE A 156 13.77 -2.03 -11.05
CA ILE A 156 14.10 -1.40 -9.77
C ILE A 156 13.23 -2.05 -8.70
N ALA A 157 13.86 -2.53 -7.64
CA ALA A 157 13.21 -2.99 -6.43
C ALA A 157 13.14 -1.84 -5.41
N VAL A 158 12.02 -1.72 -4.69
CA VAL A 158 11.86 -0.67 -3.66
C VAL A 158 11.43 -1.31 -2.35
N ILE A 159 12.18 -1.03 -1.26
CA ILE A 159 11.79 -1.41 0.12
C ILE A 159 11.45 -0.15 0.90
N THR A 160 10.17 0.02 1.20
CA THR A 160 9.65 1.25 1.82
C THR A 160 9.83 1.29 3.34
N SER A 161 9.81 0.16 4.00
CA SER A 161 10.10 0.01 5.43
C SER A 161 10.22 -1.46 5.81
N ILE A 162 10.89 -1.74 6.93
CA ILE A 162 10.93 -3.07 7.56
C ILE A 162 10.50 -2.91 9.02
N GLY A 163 9.55 -3.73 9.44
CA GLY A 163 9.00 -3.74 10.80
C GLY A 163 8.23 -5.03 11.05
N LEU A 164 7.95 -5.33 12.30
CA LEU A 164 7.23 -6.54 12.70
C LEU A 164 5.77 -6.48 12.23
N ASP A 165 5.42 -7.31 11.29
CA ASP A 165 4.06 -7.61 10.82
C ASP A 165 4.08 -8.96 10.11
N HIS A 166 2.95 -9.67 10.09
CA HIS A 166 2.83 -11.01 9.48
C HIS A 166 3.89 -12.02 9.98
N GLN A 167 4.24 -11.97 11.27
CA GLN A 167 5.31 -12.78 11.86
C GLN A 167 5.11 -14.29 11.66
N GLU A 168 3.87 -14.77 11.69
CA GLU A 168 3.49 -16.16 11.39
C GLU A 168 3.93 -16.63 9.99
N THR A 169 4.21 -15.70 9.07
CA THR A 169 4.57 -15.99 7.68
C THR A 169 6.00 -15.56 7.35
N LEU A 170 6.44 -14.43 7.91
CA LEU A 170 7.69 -13.77 7.50
C LEU A 170 8.84 -13.97 8.50
N GLY A 171 8.55 -14.48 9.70
CA GLY A 171 9.52 -14.66 10.78
C GLY A 171 9.33 -13.67 11.93
N ASP A 172 10.03 -13.93 13.03
CA ASP A 172 9.87 -13.23 14.31
C ASP A 172 10.90 -12.11 14.53
N SER A 173 11.88 -11.96 13.62
CA SER A 173 12.93 -10.96 13.69
C SER A 173 12.90 -9.99 12.50
N LEU A 174 13.53 -8.82 12.66
CA LEU A 174 13.66 -7.84 11.57
C LEU A 174 14.55 -8.35 10.46
N GLU A 175 15.54 -9.20 10.79
CA GLU A 175 16.44 -9.84 9.83
C GLU A 175 15.67 -10.81 8.92
N GLU A 176 14.85 -11.71 9.49
CA GLU A 176 14.03 -12.64 8.72
C GLU A 176 13.05 -11.92 7.80
N ILE A 177 12.40 -10.87 8.31
CA ILE A 177 11.50 -10.05 7.50
C ILE A 177 12.28 -9.29 6.40
N ALA A 178 13.50 -8.86 6.68
CA ALA A 178 14.38 -8.21 5.69
C ALA A 178 14.78 -9.17 4.58
N GLU A 179 15.14 -10.42 4.89
CA GLU A 179 15.43 -11.48 3.92
C GLU A 179 14.25 -11.72 2.98
N GLN A 180 13.04 -11.85 3.55
CA GLN A 180 11.83 -12.02 2.75
C GLN A 180 11.60 -10.85 1.80
N LYS A 181 11.83 -9.60 2.24
CA LYS A 181 11.62 -8.42 1.41
C LYS A 181 12.73 -8.22 0.37
N ALA A 182 13.98 -8.43 0.75
CA ALA A 182 15.11 -8.37 -0.17
C ALA A 182 15.05 -9.45 -1.28
N GLY A 183 14.25 -10.50 -1.10
CA GLY A 183 13.99 -11.53 -2.11
C GLY A 183 13.38 -11.01 -3.42
N ILE A 184 12.93 -9.74 -3.49
CA ILE A 184 12.53 -9.11 -4.76
C ILE A 184 13.72 -8.51 -5.54
N PHE A 185 14.91 -8.47 -4.98
CA PHE A 185 16.10 -8.04 -5.69
C PHE A 185 16.42 -8.97 -6.87
N LYS A 186 16.90 -8.42 -7.96
CA LYS A 186 17.25 -9.18 -9.17
C LYS A 186 18.67 -8.89 -9.59
N ALA A 187 19.40 -9.94 -9.94
CA ALA A 187 20.83 -9.87 -10.28
C ALA A 187 21.14 -8.75 -11.29
N GLY A 188 22.09 -7.89 -10.96
CA GLY A 188 22.53 -6.79 -11.80
C GLY A 188 21.51 -5.65 -11.99
N LYS A 189 20.44 -5.63 -11.22
CA LYS A 189 19.42 -4.57 -11.25
C LYS A 189 19.68 -3.51 -10.17
N LYS A 190 18.74 -2.58 -9.98
CA LYS A 190 18.82 -1.52 -8.97
C LYS A 190 17.85 -1.79 -7.82
N ALA A 191 18.22 -1.33 -6.64
CA ALA A 191 17.30 -1.30 -5.49
C ALA A 191 17.38 0.05 -4.77
N VAL A 192 16.22 0.53 -4.31
CA VAL A 192 16.07 1.75 -3.51
C VAL A 192 15.44 1.33 -2.18
N ILE A 193 16.11 1.63 -1.08
CA ILE A 193 15.64 1.27 0.25
C ILE A 193 15.48 2.49 1.16
N ALA A 194 14.49 2.43 2.05
CA ALA A 194 14.33 3.40 3.13
C ALA A 194 15.53 3.39 4.09
N LYS A 195 15.55 4.34 5.01
CA LYS A 195 16.39 4.24 6.20
C LYS A 195 15.82 3.14 7.09
N LEU A 196 16.58 2.08 7.27
CA LEU A 196 16.21 0.88 8.02
C LEU A 196 16.93 0.83 9.37
N THR A 197 16.54 -0.12 10.23
CA THR A 197 17.35 -0.47 11.40
C THR A 197 18.66 -1.12 10.97
N PRO A 198 19.74 -1.05 11.79
CA PRO A 198 21.05 -1.62 11.40
C PRO A 198 20.99 -3.09 10.99
N GLU A 199 20.19 -3.90 11.68
CA GLU A 199 20.03 -5.33 11.41
C GLU A 199 19.41 -5.58 10.04
N ALA A 200 18.31 -4.92 9.75
CA ALA A 200 17.60 -5.04 8.47
C ALA A 200 18.43 -4.46 7.30
N GLU A 201 19.17 -3.38 7.57
CA GLU A 201 20.07 -2.77 6.58
C GLU A 201 21.19 -3.72 6.19
N LEU A 202 21.83 -4.40 7.14
CA LEU A 202 22.89 -5.37 6.88
C LEU A 202 22.42 -6.52 5.98
N VAL A 203 21.21 -7.02 6.20
CA VAL A 203 20.61 -8.05 5.36
C VAL A 203 20.42 -7.54 3.93
N CYS A 204 19.81 -6.39 3.74
CA CYS A 204 19.60 -5.80 2.41
C CYS A 204 20.92 -5.53 1.68
N GLN A 205 21.96 -5.06 2.40
CA GLN A 205 23.29 -4.82 1.84
C GLN A 205 24.00 -6.14 1.46
N SER A 206 23.81 -7.20 2.26
CA SER A 206 24.38 -8.52 1.97
C SER A 206 23.77 -9.10 0.69
N GLU A 207 22.44 -9.11 0.61
CA GLU A 207 21.70 -9.59 -0.56
C GLU A 207 22.04 -8.79 -1.82
N ALA A 208 22.13 -7.45 -1.70
CA ALA A 208 22.51 -6.59 -2.82
C ALA A 208 23.93 -6.91 -3.33
N ARG A 209 24.89 -7.20 -2.43
CA ARG A 209 26.26 -7.58 -2.83
C ARG A 209 26.28 -8.95 -3.52
N GLU A 210 25.56 -9.93 -3.00
CA GLU A 210 25.51 -11.29 -3.57
C GLU A 210 24.93 -11.27 -4.99
N LEU A 211 23.89 -10.49 -5.22
CA LEU A 211 23.22 -10.35 -6.52
C LEU A 211 23.80 -9.27 -7.40
N ALA A 212 24.89 -8.59 -6.99
CA ALA A 212 25.47 -7.43 -7.70
C ALA A 212 24.41 -6.35 -8.01
N VAL A 213 23.52 -6.09 -7.07
CA VAL A 213 22.48 -5.05 -7.15
C VAL A 213 23.10 -3.69 -6.81
N GLU A 214 22.80 -2.68 -7.61
CA GLU A 214 23.17 -1.29 -7.32
C GLU A 214 22.19 -0.71 -6.29
N LEU A 215 22.64 -0.59 -5.02
CA LEU A 215 21.80 -0.24 -3.87
C LEU A 215 21.87 1.24 -3.54
N TYR A 216 20.72 1.91 -3.55
CA TYR A 216 20.50 3.30 -3.14
C TYR A 216 19.72 3.34 -1.83
N GLN A 217 20.24 4.07 -0.85
CA GLN A 217 19.69 4.09 0.50
C GLN A 217 19.35 5.50 0.98
N ALA A 218 18.14 5.68 1.49
CA ALA A 218 17.72 6.93 2.10
C ALA A 218 18.62 7.31 3.30
N GLY A 219 18.97 8.58 3.38
CA GLY A 219 19.89 9.11 4.40
C GLY A 219 21.38 8.96 4.07
N ARG A 220 21.74 8.12 3.08
CA ARG A 220 23.12 7.97 2.59
C ARG A 220 23.27 8.51 1.16
N ASP A 221 22.42 8.09 0.25
CA ASP A 221 22.53 8.39 -1.17
C ASP A 221 21.55 9.48 -1.61
N PHE A 222 20.43 9.60 -0.92
CA PHE A 222 19.41 10.63 -1.12
C PHE A 222 18.69 10.99 0.17
N THR A 223 18.15 12.20 0.23
CA THR A 223 17.35 12.69 1.38
C THR A 223 16.22 13.60 0.88
N LEU A 224 15.13 13.66 1.66
CA LEU A 224 14.11 14.71 1.56
C LEU A 224 13.75 15.18 2.96
N ASN A 225 14.10 16.42 3.27
CA ASN A 225 13.88 17.00 4.59
C ASN A 225 13.27 18.40 4.43
N ALA A 226 12.16 18.65 5.09
CA ALA A 226 11.46 19.94 5.06
C ALA A 226 11.23 20.48 3.61
N GLY A 227 11.00 19.58 2.66
CA GLY A 227 10.79 19.94 1.26
C GLY A 227 12.06 20.05 0.40
N ASP A 228 13.26 19.89 0.99
CA ASP A 228 14.52 19.91 0.23
C ASP A 228 14.99 18.49 -0.06
N PHE A 229 14.96 18.12 -1.34
CA PHE A 229 15.46 16.83 -1.85
C PHE A 229 16.87 16.97 -2.37
N SER A 230 17.74 16.02 -2.03
CA SER A 230 19.11 15.96 -2.53
C SER A 230 19.48 14.51 -2.86
N SER A 231 20.04 14.31 -4.06
CA SER A 231 20.69 13.07 -4.49
C SER A 231 21.80 13.35 -5.50
N LYS A 232 22.48 12.31 -5.95
CA LYS A 232 23.48 12.44 -7.04
C LYS A 232 22.84 12.79 -8.40
N LEU A 233 21.53 12.54 -8.56
CA LEU A 233 20.82 12.74 -9.82
C LEU A 233 20.19 14.13 -9.94
N ALA A 234 19.69 14.69 -8.84
CA ALA A 234 19.03 15.98 -8.81
C ALA A 234 18.98 16.59 -7.41
N ASN A 235 18.77 17.91 -7.37
CA ASN A 235 18.48 18.64 -6.15
C ASN A 235 17.24 19.50 -6.40
N PHE A 236 16.25 19.42 -5.51
CA PHE A 236 15.04 20.22 -5.55
C PHE A 236 14.80 20.84 -4.16
N SER A 237 14.42 22.11 -4.11
CA SER A 237 14.14 22.82 -2.85
C SER A 237 12.68 23.18 -2.76
N GLN A 238 12.14 23.32 -1.54
CA GLN A 238 10.78 23.77 -1.28
C GLN A 238 9.70 22.91 -1.99
N LEU A 239 9.87 21.60 -2.00
CA LEU A 239 8.84 20.67 -2.48
C LEU A 239 7.69 20.60 -1.48
N GLU A 240 6.47 20.72 -1.96
CA GLU A 240 5.27 20.47 -1.19
C GLU A 240 4.82 19.01 -1.41
N ILE A 241 4.43 18.34 -0.32
CA ILE A 241 3.98 16.94 -0.35
C ILE A 241 2.48 16.89 -0.07
N GLY A 242 1.70 16.35 -0.99
CA GLY A 242 0.23 16.33 -0.93
C GLY A 242 -0.34 15.40 0.13
N LEU A 243 0.38 14.33 0.51
CA LEU A 243 -0.05 13.43 1.57
C LEU A 243 0.37 13.97 2.94
N GLU A 244 -0.55 13.97 3.90
CA GLU A 244 -0.29 14.42 5.27
C GLU A 244 0.54 13.40 6.07
N GLY A 245 1.31 13.90 7.05
CA GLY A 245 2.17 13.10 7.93
C GLY A 245 3.66 13.20 7.57
N ALA A 246 4.50 13.39 8.58
CA ALA A 246 5.95 13.58 8.38
C ALA A 246 6.62 12.40 7.65
N TYR A 247 6.17 11.17 7.91
CA TYR A 247 6.65 9.96 7.24
C TYR A 247 6.38 9.93 5.73
N GLN A 248 5.48 10.75 5.22
CA GLN A 248 5.23 10.85 3.78
C GLN A 248 6.40 11.50 3.03
N GLN A 249 7.23 12.28 3.71
CA GLN A 249 8.49 12.76 3.12
C GLN A 249 9.45 11.59 2.84
N GLU A 250 9.50 10.57 3.71
CA GLU A 250 10.28 9.34 3.49
C GLU A 250 9.76 8.58 2.25
N ASN A 251 8.44 8.42 2.13
CA ASN A 251 7.81 7.76 0.98
C ASN A 251 8.02 8.56 -0.32
N ALA A 252 7.90 9.89 -0.26
CA ALA A 252 8.15 10.77 -1.40
C ALA A 252 9.62 10.75 -1.84
N ALA A 253 10.56 10.70 -0.89
CA ALA A 253 12.00 10.58 -1.20
C ALA A 253 12.32 9.28 -1.96
N LEU A 254 11.78 8.15 -1.49
CA LEU A 254 11.92 6.85 -2.16
C LEU A 254 11.33 6.89 -3.58
N ALA A 255 10.13 7.46 -3.71
CA ALA A 255 9.45 7.59 -4.98
C ALA A 255 10.24 8.45 -5.96
N LEU A 256 10.74 9.60 -5.49
CA LEU A 256 11.49 10.55 -6.33
C LEU A 256 12.84 9.98 -6.77
N GLU A 257 13.60 9.35 -5.86
CA GLU A 257 14.87 8.69 -6.25
C GLU A 257 14.62 7.57 -7.24
N THR A 258 13.62 6.72 -7.01
CA THR A 258 13.26 5.63 -7.92
C THR A 258 12.86 6.16 -9.30
N PHE A 259 12.06 7.22 -9.34
CA PHE A 259 11.67 7.90 -10.58
C PHE A 259 12.89 8.46 -11.32
N LEU A 260 13.79 9.17 -10.64
CA LEU A 260 15.00 9.73 -11.23
C LEU A 260 15.93 8.65 -11.80
N LEU A 261 16.13 7.54 -11.08
CA LEU A 261 16.92 6.40 -11.55
C LEU A 261 16.31 5.77 -12.81
N PHE A 262 14.99 5.63 -12.86
CA PHE A 262 14.28 5.08 -14.02
C PHE A 262 14.44 6.00 -15.24
N MET A 263 14.16 7.32 -15.09
CA MET A 263 14.30 8.29 -16.17
C MET A 263 15.73 8.41 -16.67
N ALA A 264 16.71 8.47 -15.77
CA ALA A 264 18.13 8.51 -16.12
C ALA A 264 18.60 7.27 -16.90
N SER A 265 18.10 6.08 -16.54
CA SER A 265 18.45 4.83 -17.25
C SER A 265 17.97 4.82 -18.71
N ARG A 266 17.02 5.70 -19.07
CA ARG A 266 16.45 5.85 -20.41
C ARG A 266 16.93 7.10 -21.13
N GLY A 267 17.76 7.93 -20.48
CA GLY A 267 18.20 9.20 -21.02
C GLY A 267 17.04 10.21 -21.16
N GLU A 268 15.98 10.05 -20.39
CA GLU A 268 14.80 10.90 -20.43
C GLU A 268 14.97 12.11 -19.51
N ARG A 269 14.47 13.26 -19.95
CA ARG A 269 14.56 14.51 -19.21
C ARG A 269 13.51 14.58 -18.09
N VAL A 270 13.91 15.14 -16.95
CA VAL A 270 13.03 15.43 -15.83
C VAL A 270 12.80 16.93 -15.74
N GLU A 271 11.53 17.34 -15.72
CA GLU A 271 11.10 18.73 -15.59
C GLU A 271 10.72 19.02 -14.14
N GLU A 272 11.42 19.96 -13.52
CA GLU A 272 11.22 20.31 -12.10
C GLU A 272 9.78 20.74 -11.79
N GLU A 273 9.13 21.50 -12.67
CA GLU A 273 7.74 21.93 -12.50
C GLU A 273 6.78 20.74 -12.41
N PHE A 274 7.02 19.70 -13.23
CA PHE A 274 6.21 18.48 -13.20
C PHE A 274 6.44 17.68 -11.91
N VAL A 275 7.68 17.64 -11.43
CA VAL A 275 8.00 17.02 -10.13
C VAL A 275 7.25 17.72 -9.00
N ARG A 276 7.30 19.05 -8.93
CA ARG A 276 6.62 19.86 -7.91
C ARG A 276 5.13 19.62 -7.90
N ARG A 277 4.50 19.69 -9.08
CA ARG A 277 3.06 19.48 -9.23
C ARG A 277 2.67 18.04 -8.83
N ALA A 278 3.39 17.04 -9.32
CA ALA A 278 3.10 15.64 -9.03
C ALA A 278 3.14 15.33 -7.53
N LEU A 279 4.18 15.77 -6.81
CA LEU A 279 4.30 15.53 -5.38
C LEU A 279 3.20 16.26 -4.57
N LYS A 280 2.86 17.48 -4.96
CA LYS A 280 1.82 18.30 -4.32
C LYS A 280 0.41 17.74 -4.55
N GLU A 281 0.12 17.25 -5.75
CA GLU A 281 -1.21 16.75 -6.14
C GLU A 281 -1.41 15.27 -5.81
N THR A 282 -0.40 14.58 -5.26
CA THR A 282 -0.53 13.16 -4.90
C THR A 282 -1.57 12.95 -3.82
N HIS A 283 -2.53 12.06 -4.11
CA HIS A 283 -3.54 11.60 -3.17
C HIS A 283 -3.54 10.07 -3.06
N TRP A 284 -3.84 9.57 -1.85
CA TRP A 284 -3.96 8.14 -1.61
C TRP A 284 -5.02 7.85 -0.55
N ALA A 285 -6.08 7.14 -0.93
CA ALA A 285 -7.19 6.85 -0.04
C ALA A 285 -6.73 6.08 1.21
N GLY A 286 -7.29 6.45 2.35
CA GLY A 286 -7.06 5.78 3.64
C GLY A 286 -5.65 5.97 4.22
N ARG A 287 -4.92 7.03 3.85
CA ARG A 287 -3.63 7.39 4.43
C ARG A 287 -3.66 8.84 4.90
N LEU A 288 -4.11 9.05 6.14
CA LEU A 288 -4.46 10.37 6.68
C LEU A 288 -5.35 11.14 5.69
N GLU A 289 -6.26 10.40 5.03
CA GLU A 289 -7.20 10.97 4.07
C GLU A 289 -8.19 11.87 4.79
N ARG A 290 -8.17 13.15 4.49
CA ARG A 290 -9.14 14.10 5.02
C ARG A 290 -10.41 14.04 4.18
N ILE A 291 -11.32 13.10 4.51
CA ILE A 291 -12.55 12.83 3.76
C ILE A 291 -13.63 13.91 3.97
N ARG A 292 -13.58 14.59 5.11
CA ARG A 292 -14.41 15.75 5.49
C ARG A 292 -13.50 16.77 6.20
N PRO A 293 -13.91 18.02 6.32
CA PRO A 293 -13.08 19.06 6.97
C PRO A 293 -12.56 18.67 8.36
N GLN A 294 -13.27 17.79 9.07
CA GLN A 294 -12.97 17.41 10.45
C GLN A 294 -12.78 15.90 10.64
N ILE A 295 -12.87 15.09 9.55
CA ILE A 295 -12.79 13.63 9.62
C ILE A 295 -11.61 13.12 8.80
N TYR A 296 -10.72 12.40 9.47
CA TYR A 296 -9.59 11.71 8.89
C TYR A 296 -9.82 10.20 8.86
N LEU A 297 -9.49 9.57 7.73
CA LEU A 297 -9.43 8.12 7.59
C LEU A 297 -7.98 7.67 7.49
N ASP A 298 -7.56 6.76 8.36
CA ASP A 298 -6.22 6.19 8.31
C ASP A 298 -6.23 4.67 8.53
N GLY A 299 -5.58 3.95 7.63
CA GLY A 299 -5.54 2.50 7.63
C GLY A 299 -4.47 1.87 8.51
N ALA A 300 -4.00 2.54 9.55
CA ALA A 300 -3.06 1.98 10.53
C ALA A 300 -3.66 0.73 11.18
N HIS A 301 -2.98 -0.41 11.06
CA HIS A 301 -3.45 -1.72 11.51
C HIS A 301 -2.32 -2.59 12.11
N ASN A 302 -1.20 -1.97 12.43
CA ASN A 302 -0.06 -2.52 13.15
C ASN A 302 0.61 -1.43 13.98
N LEU A 303 1.42 -1.81 14.98
CA LEU A 303 2.06 -0.86 15.88
C LEU A 303 2.96 0.17 15.17
N PRO A 304 3.81 -0.20 14.19
CA PRO A 304 4.63 0.80 13.48
C PRO A 304 3.79 1.87 12.75
N ALA A 305 2.68 1.49 12.10
CA ALA A 305 1.79 2.45 11.45
C ALA A 305 1.06 3.32 12.48
N LEU A 306 0.60 2.70 13.57
CA LEU A 306 -0.10 3.40 14.63
C LEU A 306 0.80 4.43 15.34
N THR A 307 2.09 4.13 15.49
CA THR A 307 3.07 5.08 16.04
C THR A 307 3.10 6.36 15.19
N ARG A 308 3.14 6.24 13.87
CA ARG A 308 3.12 7.40 12.95
C ARG A 308 1.81 8.19 13.02
N LEU A 309 0.68 7.48 13.16
CA LEU A 309 -0.62 8.12 13.36
C LEU A 309 -0.68 8.90 14.69
N VAL A 310 -0.17 8.31 15.77
CA VAL A 310 -0.12 8.96 17.08
C VAL A 310 0.76 10.22 17.05
N GLU A 311 1.92 10.18 16.41
CA GLU A 311 2.79 11.35 16.22
C GLU A 311 2.02 12.48 15.50
N PHE A 312 1.26 12.15 14.47
CA PHE A 312 0.44 13.13 13.75
C PHE A 312 -0.67 13.71 14.62
N ILE A 313 -1.39 12.87 15.36
CA ILE A 313 -2.47 13.28 16.28
C ILE A 313 -1.92 14.19 17.38
N GLN A 314 -0.77 13.85 17.99
CA GLN A 314 -0.10 14.68 18.99
C GLN A 314 0.25 16.06 18.43
N GLY A 315 0.71 16.14 17.18
CA GLY A 315 0.94 17.40 16.48
C GLY A 315 -0.34 18.26 16.35
N LYS A 316 -1.49 17.61 16.03
CA LYS A 316 -2.78 18.32 15.98
C LYS A 316 -3.23 18.81 17.36
N ILE A 317 -3.06 18.00 18.40
CA ILE A 317 -3.36 18.40 19.80
C ILE A 317 -2.51 19.60 20.21
N GLN A 318 -1.22 19.61 19.89
CA GLN A 318 -0.32 20.75 20.16
C GLN A 318 -0.74 22.03 19.42
N GLN A 319 -1.41 21.90 18.28
CA GLN A 319 -2.01 23.01 17.51
C GLN A 319 -3.35 23.48 18.09
N GLY A 320 -3.85 22.86 19.17
CA GLY A 320 -5.09 23.24 19.86
C GLY A 320 -6.34 22.48 19.41
N TYR A 321 -6.20 21.44 18.58
CA TYR A 321 -7.35 20.62 18.19
C TYR A 321 -7.80 19.67 19.29
N GLN A 322 -9.11 19.50 19.42
CA GLN A 322 -9.75 18.45 20.24
C GLN A 322 -9.92 17.20 19.39
N VAL A 323 -9.30 16.11 19.82
CA VAL A 323 -9.26 14.89 19.00
C VAL A 323 -10.13 13.79 19.60
N ARG A 324 -10.85 13.07 18.73
CA ARG A 324 -11.53 11.82 19.04
C ARG A 324 -11.02 10.73 18.10
N ILE A 325 -11.02 9.48 18.57
CA ILE A 325 -10.61 8.31 17.78
C ILE A 325 -11.77 7.32 17.77
N LEU A 326 -12.11 6.87 16.56
CA LEU A 326 -13.01 5.74 16.31
C LEU A 326 -12.17 4.59 15.76
N PHE A 327 -12.07 3.50 16.53
CA PHE A 327 -11.21 2.37 16.23
C PHE A 327 -12.03 1.13 15.89
N GLY A 328 -11.73 0.52 14.73
CA GLY A 328 -12.32 -0.76 14.32
C GLY A 328 -11.23 -1.67 13.74
N ALA A 329 -11.07 -2.88 14.28
CA ALA A 329 -10.00 -3.77 13.89
C ALA A 329 -10.47 -5.22 13.68
N LEU A 330 -9.60 -6.06 13.15
CA LEU A 330 -9.82 -7.50 13.00
C LEU A 330 -9.17 -8.27 14.14
N LYS A 331 -9.85 -9.30 14.66
CA LYS A 331 -9.39 -10.19 15.76
C LYS A 331 -8.03 -10.85 15.49
N ARG A 332 -7.70 -11.10 14.22
CA ARG A 332 -6.42 -11.70 13.80
C ARG A 332 -5.20 -10.77 13.90
N LYS A 333 -5.42 -9.46 14.13
CA LYS A 333 -4.35 -8.47 14.35
C LYS A 333 -4.14 -8.25 15.85
N ASP A 334 -3.01 -7.71 16.23
CA ASP A 334 -2.73 -7.34 17.63
C ASP A 334 -3.53 -6.08 18.04
N TYR A 335 -4.86 -6.19 18.00
CA TYR A 335 -5.75 -5.07 18.36
C TYR A 335 -5.61 -4.67 19.83
N ARG A 336 -5.26 -5.61 20.73
CA ARG A 336 -5.07 -5.30 22.16
C ARG A 336 -3.82 -4.46 22.39
N GLY A 337 -2.71 -4.82 21.76
CA GLY A 337 -1.50 -4.01 21.77
C GLY A 337 -1.73 -2.62 21.18
N MET A 338 -2.48 -2.54 20.08
CA MET A 338 -2.83 -1.27 19.44
C MET A 338 -3.70 -0.38 20.34
N LEU A 339 -4.77 -0.92 20.95
CA LEU A 339 -5.64 -0.18 21.87
C LEU A 339 -4.87 0.27 23.11
N GLY A 340 -4.06 -0.62 23.71
CA GLY A 340 -3.22 -0.29 24.84
C GLY A 340 -2.19 0.82 24.52
N TYR A 341 -1.63 0.80 23.32
CA TYR A 341 -0.72 1.84 22.84
C TYR A 341 -1.43 3.18 22.69
N LEU A 342 -2.62 3.22 22.02
CA LEU A 342 -3.42 4.44 21.89
C LEU A 342 -3.77 5.05 23.23
N SER A 343 -4.31 4.26 24.17
CA SER A 343 -4.70 4.73 25.50
C SER A 343 -3.52 5.26 26.31
N LYS A 344 -2.33 4.66 26.15
CA LYS A 344 -1.11 5.10 26.83
C LYS A 344 -0.54 6.39 26.26
N GLN A 345 -0.52 6.53 24.92
CA GLN A 345 0.09 7.68 24.25
C GLN A 345 -0.83 8.90 24.14
N LEU A 346 -2.14 8.69 24.22
CA LEU A 346 -3.19 9.69 24.03
C LEU A 346 -4.24 9.60 25.16
N PRO A 347 -3.84 9.76 26.44
CA PRO A 347 -4.74 9.52 27.58
C PRO A 347 -5.92 10.49 27.67
N GLU A 348 -5.80 11.68 27.08
CA GLU A 348 -6.85 12.71 27.08
C GLU A 348 -7.79 12.61 25.88
N VAL A 349 -7.53 11.68 24.94
CA VAL A 349 -8.31 11.53 23.72
C VAL A 349 -9.48 10.56 23.96
N GLU A 350 -10.68 10.95 23.54
CA GLU A 350 -11.85 10.09 23.56
C GLU A 350 -11.66 8.97 22.53
N LEU A 351 -11.49 7.72 23.04
CA LEU A 351 -11.32 6.52 22.21
C LEU A 351 -12.55 5.66 22.27
N LYS A 352 -13.25 5.54 21.14
CA LYS A 352 -14.39 4.64 20.94
C LYS A 352 -13.97 3.45 20.09
N VAL A 353 -14.49 2.26 20.42
CA VAL A 353 -14.27 1.03 19.64
C VAL A 353 -15.58 0.61 18.99
N THR A 354 -15.51 0.04 17.79
CA THR A 354 -16.68 -0.45 17.07
C THR A 354 -16.41 -1.75 16.32
N GLY A 355 -17.43 -2.56 16.14
CA GLY A 355 -17.49 -3.57 15.10
C GLY A 355 -17.90 -2.98 13.75
N PHE A 356 -17.69 -3.74 12.67
CA PHE A 356 -18.07 -3.38 11.30
C PHE A 356 -18.41 -4.65 10.49
N ASP A 357 -19.02 -4.50 9.31
CA ASP A 357 -19.51 -5.63 8.51
C ASP A 357 -18.40 -6.39 7.79
N TYR A 358 -17.56 -7.06 8.57
CA TYR A 358 -16.49 -7.91 8.03
C TYR A 358 -16.24 -9.11 8.96
N GLN A 359 -16.03 -10.29 8.36
CA GLN A 359 -15.75 -11.51 9.13
C GLN A 359 -14.49 -11.33 9.98
N GLY A 360 -14.62 -11.56 11.30
CA GLY A 360 -13.53 -11.39 12.27
C GLY A 360 -13.34 -9.96 12.76
N SER A 361 -14.30 -9.05 12.53
CA SER A 361 -14.38 -7.76 13.21
C SER A 361 -14.53 -7.93 14.73
N LEU A 362 -14.08 -6.93 15.50
CA LEU A 362 -14.20 -6.91 16.96
C LEU A 362 -15.68 -6.93 17.41
N ASP A 363 -15.94 -7.59 18.51
CA ASP A 363 -17.25 -7.61 19.19
C ASP A 363 -17.08 -7.29 20.70
N GLU A 364 -18.20 -7.26 21.43
CA GLU A 364 -18.23 -6.91 22.85
C GLU A 364 -17.29 -7.76 23.73
N LYS A 365 -17.08 -9.02 23.37
CA LYS A 365 -16.23 -9.95 24.14
C LYS A 365 -14.74 -9.64 23.97
N ASP A 366 -14.38 -9.01 22.88
CA ASP A 366 -12.99 -8.73 22.53
C ASP A 366 -12.43 -7.48 23.23
N VAL A 367 -13.31 -6.52 23.56
CA VAL A 367 -12.95 -5.14 23.94
C VAL A 367 -13.29 -4.78 25.38
N ALA A 368 -13.31 -5.76 26.28
CA ALA A 368 -13.53 -5.51 27.69
C ALA A 368 -12.61 -4.41 28.23
N GLY A 369 -13.22 -3.36 28.83
CA GLY A 369 -12.49 -2.19 29.37
C GLY A 369 -12.38 -1.00 28.41
N TYR A 370 -12.89 -1.11 27.19
CA TYR A 370 -13.02 -0.01 26.24
C TYR A 370 -14.50 0.33 25.97
N ASP A 371 -14.75 1.56 25.54
CA ASP A 371 -16.10 2.04 25.23
C ASP A 371 -16.50 1.55 23.83
N LEU A 372 -17.27 0.46 23.81
CA LEU A 372 -17.80 -0.13 22.58
C LEU A 372 -19.08 0.57 22.17
N ILE A 373 -19.12 1.09 20.96
CA ILE A 373 -20.33 1.65 20.36
C ILE A 373 -20.98 0.66 19.38
N SER A 374 -22.29 0.64 19.35
CA SER A 374 -23.07 -0.29 18.51
C SER A 374 -23.21 0.17 17.05
N SER A 375 -23.00 1.47 16.77
CA SER A 375 -23.16 2.05 15.44
C SER A 375 -22.12 3.13 15.18
N TYR A 376 -21.10 2.80 14.38
CA TYR A 376 -20.11 3.80 13.95
C TYR A 376 -20.76 4.91 13.11
N GLY A 377 -21.73 4.59 12.24
CA GLY A 377 -22.43 5.59 11.42
C GLY A 377 -23.26 6.56 12.26
N GLY A 378 -23.87 6.09 13.35
CA GLY A 378 -24.54 6.96 14.32
C GLY A 378 -23.57 7.89 15.01
N PHE A 379 -22.42 7.39 15.45
CA PHE A 379 -21.38 8.18 16.11
C PHE A 379 -20.79 9.25 15.18
N ILE A 380 -20.53 8.90 13.92
CA ILE A 380 -19.99 9.86 12.94
C ILE A 380 -20.99 10.98 12.66
N ARG A 381 -22.29 10.67 12.45
CA ARG A 381 -23.33 11.69 12.26
C ARG A 381 -23.45 12.60 13.47
N GLU A 382 -23.48 12.05 14.69
CA GLU A 382 -23.51 12.83 15.91
C GLU A 382 -22.28 13.74 16.05
N PHE A 383 -21.10 13.26 15.64
CA PHE A 383 -19.90 14.07 15.59
C PHE A 383 -20.06 15.23 14.61
N GLU A 384 -20.47 14.97 13.36
CA GLU A 384 -20.64 16.00 12.32
C GLU A 384 -21.65 17.09 12.74
N GLU A 385 -22.74 16.72 13.44
CA GLU A 385 -23.75 17.67 13.92
C GLU A 385 -23.25 18.58 15.06
N LYS A 386 -22.30 18.09 15.88
CA LYS A 386 -21.85 18.79 17.09
C LYS A 386 -20.43 19.36 17.01
N ALA A 387 -19.65 18.95 16.01
CA ALA A 387 -18.26 19.31 15.88
C ALA A 387 -18.08 20.82 15.63
N LYS A 388 -17.10 21.39 16.29
CA LYS A 388 -16.63 22.76 16.09
C LYS A 388 -15.39 22.75 15.20
N ASP A 389 -14.96 23.89 14.69
CA ASP A 389 -13.81 24.00 13.76
C ASP A 389 -12.51 23.37 14.30
N GLN A 390 -12.36 23.28 15.61
CA GLN A 390 -11.20 22.67 16.25
C GLN A 390 -11.40 21.21 16.67
N ASP A 391 -12.54 20.59 16.36
CA ASP A 391 -12.77 19.17 16.65
C ASP A 391 -12.31 18.32 15.46
N LEU A 392 -11.59 17.23 15.74
CA LEU A 392 -11.15 16.27 14.72
C LEU A 392 -11.52 14.85 15.14
N LEU A 393 -12.03 14.08 14.19
CA LEU A 393 -12.29 12.65 14.33
C LEU A 393 -11.32 11.86 13.46
N PHE A 394 -10.57 10.93 14.06
CA PHE A 394 -9.74 9.96 13.36
C PHE A 394 -10.41 8.60 13.38
N VAL A 395 -10.67 8.04 12.21
CA VAL A 395 -11.21 6.68 12.03
C VAL A 395 -10.07 5.78 11.59
N THR A 396 -9.79 4.70 12.36
CA THR A 396 -8.59 3.88 12.15
C THR A 396 -8.72 2.45 12.67
N GLY A 397 -7.66 1.64 12.52
CA GLY A 397 -7.52 0.28 13.07
C GLY A 397 -7.59 -0.83 12.02
N SER A 398 -8.23 -0.60 10.87
CA SER A 398 -8.29 -1.56 9.76
C SER A 398 -8.58 -0.87 8.44
N LEU A 399 -7.89 -1.28 7.38
CA LEU A 399 -8.20 -0.83 6.01
C LEU A 399 -9.63 -1.22 5.60
N TYR A 400 -10.13 -2.38 6.02
CA TYR A 400 -11.49 -2.80 5.73
C TYR A 400 -12.52 -1.92 6.43
N PHE A 401 -12.26 -1.55 7.68
CA PHE A 401 -13.14 -0.65 8.43
C PHE A 401 -13.20 0.75 7.79
N ILE A 402 -12.06 1.36 7.52
CA ILE A 402 -12.07 2.69 6.90
C ILE A 402 -12.63 2.69 5.48
N SER A 403 -12.53 1.56 4.76
CA SER A 403 -13.17 1.35 3.46
C SER A 403 -14.70 1.44 3.56
N GLU A 404 -15.29 0.75 4.54
CA GLU A 404 -16.73 0.77 4.80
C GLU A 404 -17.21 2.17 5.23
N VAL A 405 -16.47 2.83 6.13
CA VAL A 405 -16.76 4.21 6.54
C VAL A 405 -16.65 5.17 5.35
N ARG A 406 -15.60 5.04 4.53
CA ARG A 406 -15.42 5.87 3.35
C ARG A 406 -16.59 5.75 2.38
N ALA A 407 -17.01 4.52 2.09
CA ALA A 407 -18.15 4.26 1.22
C ALA A 407 -19.43 4.91 1.75
N SER A 408 -19.67 4.86 3.07
CA SER A 408 -20.84 5.48 3.69
C SER A 408 -20.82 7.01 3.62
N LEU A 409 -19.63 7.63 3.70
CA LEU A 409 -19.50 9.09 3.66
C LEU A 409 -19.56 9.65 2.24
N VAL A 410 -18.98 8.96 1.26
CA VAL A 410 -19.02 9.38 -0.15
C VAL A 410 -20.41 9.16 -0.75
N GLY A 411 -21.05 8.01 -0.48
CA GLY A 411 -22.40 7.71 -0.98
C GLY A 411 -23.51 8.64 -0.45
N SER A 412 -23.27 9.35 0.66
CA SER A 412 -24.22 10.33 1.19
C SER A 412 -24.23 11.65 0.40
N ASP A 413 -23.17 11.96 -0.37
CA ASP A 413 -23.09 13.18 -1.17
C ASP A 413 -23.78 13.05 -2.54
N GLU A 414 -23.95 11.82 -3.05
CA GLU A 414 -24.70 11.59 -4.30
C GLU A 414 -26.23 11.66 -4.13
N ILE A 415 -26.71 11.74 -2.87
CA ILE A 415 -28.13 11.76 -2.52
C ILE A 415 -28.57 13.17 -2.04
N SER A 416 -27.65 14.10 -1.83
CA SER A 416 -27.93 15.49 -1.44
C SER A 416 -27.70 16.43 -2.60
#